data_d854098d51b163695c83f54c8e6ac014
#
_entry.id   d854098d51b163695c83f54c8e6ac014
#
_cell.length_a   1.000
_cell.length_b   1.000
_cell.length_c   1.000
_cell.angle_alpha   90.00
_cell.angle_beta   90.00
_cell.angle_gamma   90.00
#
_symmetry.space_group_name_H-M   'P 1'
#
loop_
_entity.id
_entity.type
_entity.pdbx_description
1 polymer ?
#
loop_
_entity_poly.entity_id
_entity_poly.type
_entity_poly.pdbx_seq_one_letter_code
_entity_poly.pdbx_strand_id
1 'polypeptide(L)'
;MQQIVDLEASPDYQALNVPLISIAFDPPEVLATAGVEYGVGATPLLTDTDRSVSEGYDVLQWAVATGEPGHTFILVDARGKVAWIRDYGVVESSMYVDPTEIANQVQESLES
;
A
#
# COMPACT_ATOMS: atom_id res chain seq x y z
N MET A 1 1.99 -6.20 -7.06
CA MET A 1 0.80 -7.09 -6.94
C MET A 1 1.01 -8.26 -5.99
N GLN A 2 2.17 -8.89 -6.00
CA GLN A 2 2.42 -10.01 -5.07
C GLN A 2 2.30 -9.57 -3.60
N GLN A 3 2.75 -8.35 -3.28
CA GLN A 3 2.62 -7.79 -1.94
C GLN A 3 1.15 -7.76 -1.47
N ILE A 4 0.24 -7.36 -2.35
CA ILE A 4 -1.19 -7.28 -2.05
C ILE A 4 -1.76 -8.68 -1.79
N VAL A 5 -1.45 -9.63 -2.66
CA VAL A 5 -1.92 -11.02 -2.56
C VAL A 5 -1.44 -11.64 -1.26
N ASP A 6 -0.18 -11.41 -0.90
CA ASP A 6 0.39 -11.98 0.32
C ASP A 6 -0.21 -11.35 1.58
N LEU A 7 -0.52 -10.04 1.57
CA LEU A 7 -1.24 -9.40 2.67
C LEU A 7 -2.66 -9.94 2.80
N GLU A 8 -3.35 -10.16 1.67
CA GLU A 8 -4.69 -10.76 1.68
C GLU A 8 -4.68 -12.17 2.28
N ALA A 9 -3.60 -12.92 2.07
CA ALA A 9 -3.44 -14.28 2.55
C ALA A 9 -2.82 -14.36 3.96
N SER A 10 -2.35 -13.26 4.52
CA SER A 10 -1.67 -13.24 5.81
C SER A 10 -2.66 -13.34 6.98
N PRO A 11 -2.64 -14.42 7.80
CA PRO A 11 -3.50 -14.49 8.97
C PRO A 11 -3.27 -13.35 9.97
N ASP A 12 -2.01 -12.94 10.15
CA ASP A 12 -1.65 -11.87 11.08
C ASP A 12 -2.27 -10.54 10.65
N TYR A 13 -2.19 -10.22 9.35
CA TYR A 13 -2.79 -8.99 8.83
C TYR A 13 -4.33 -9.06 8.86
N GLN A 14 -4.90 -10.18 8.42
CA GLN A 14 -6.36 -10.33 8.40
C GLN A 14 -6.99 -10.25 9.78
N ALA A 15 -6.30 -10.69 10.82
CA ALA A 15 -6.78 -10.61 12.19
C ALA A 15 -6.93 -9.18 12.70
N LEU A 16 -6.29 -8.20 12.07
CA LEU A 16 -6.40 -6.78 12.44
C LEU A 16 -7.70 -6.13 11.97
N ASN A 17 -8.39 -6.71 11.00
CA ASN A 17 -9.60 -6.16 10.38
C ASN A 17 -9.40 -4.74 9.82
N VAL A 18 -8.22 -4.47 9.27
CA VAL A 18 -7.90 -3.19 8.63
C VAL A 18 -8.03 -3.35 7.11
N PRO A 19 -8.97 -2.63 6.47
CA PRO A 19 -9.12 -2.70 5.03
C PRO A 19 -7.84 -2.26 4.30
N LEU A 20 -7.51 -2.94 3.21
CA LEU A 20 -6.35 -2.63 2.37
C LEU A 20 -6.84 -1.98 1.07
N ILE A 21 -6.17 -0.92 0.65
CA ILE A 21 -6.40 -0.24 -0.63
C ILE A 21 -5.06 -0.07 -1.31
N SER A 22 -4.98 -0.38 -2.60
CA SER A 22 -3.79 -0.16 -3.40
C SER A 22 -3.98 1.02 -4.34
N ILE A 23 -2.99 1.90 -4.41
CA ILE A 23 -3.03 3.09 -5.28
C ILE A 23 -1.78 3.10 -6.13
N ALA A 24 -1.95 3.25 -7.45
CA ALA A 24 -0.86 3.29 -8.42
C ALA A 24 -1.17 4.32 -9.51
N PHE A 25 -0.19 4.60 -10.38
CA PHE A 25 -0.37 5.55 -11.49
C PHE A 25 -0.85 4.88 -12.78
N ASP A 26 -0.81 3.56 -12.86
CA ASP A 26 -1.23 2.83 -14.05
C ASP A 26 -2.71 3.06 -14.37
N PRO A 27 -3.09 3.03 -15.66
CA PRO A 27 -4.50 3.12 -16.05
C PRO A 27 -5.35 2.00 -15.43
N PRO A 28 -6.67 2.23 -15.21
CA PRO A 28 -7.53 1.24 -14.58
C PRO A 28 -7.53 -0.13 -15.25
N GLU A 29 -7.50 -0.17 -16.57
CA GLU A 29 -7.49 -1.43 -17.33
C GLU A 29 -6.19 -2.22 -17.14
N VAL A 30 -5.07 -1.53 -16.95
CA VAL A 30 -3.78 -2.19 -16.64
C VAL A 30 -3.82 -2.80 -15.25
N LEU A 31 -4.34 -2.05 -14.27
CA LEU A 31 -4.49 -2.55 -12.91
C LEU A 31 -5.44 -3.74 -12.83
N ALA A 32 -6.56 -3.69 -13.56
CA ALA A 32 -7.53 -4.77 -13.59
C ALA A 32 -6.92 -6.06 -14.16
N THR A 33 -6.17 -5.95 -15.25
CA THR A 33 -5.48 -7.09 -15.87
C THR A 33 -4.44 -7.69 -14.90
N ALA A 34 -3.62 -6.85 -14.31
CA ALA A 34 -2.61 -7.30 -13.34
C ALA A 34 -3.26 -7.95 -12.11
N GLY A 35 -4.36 -7.40 -11.63
CA GLY A 35 -5.11 -7.96 -10.50
C GLY A 35 -5.58 -9.38 -10.78
N VAL A 36 -6.09 -9.64 -11.97
CA VAL A 36 -6.51 -10.98 -12.39
C VAL A 36 -5.31 -11.93 -12.50
N GLU A 37 -4.24 -11.47 -13.14
CA GLU A 37 -3.02 -12.29 -13.32
C GLU A 37 -2.39 -12.72 -12.01
N TYR A 38 -2.35 -11.82 -11.01
CA TYR A 38 -1.76 -12.11 -9.70
C TYR A 38 -2.74 -12.73 -8.71
N GLY A 39 -4.03 -12.76 -9.06
CA GLY A 39 -5.04 -13.34 -8.18
C GLY A 39 -5.44 -12.45 -7.01
N VAL A 40 -5.43 -11.12 -7.21
CA VAL A 40 -5.91 -10.17 -6.20
C VAL A 40 -7.38 -10.40 -5.93
N GLY A 41 -7.77 -10.50 -4.66
CA GLY A 41 -9.15 -10.74 -4.22
C GLY A 41 -9.95 -9.46 -4.06
N ALA A 42 -10.29 -9.12 -2.82
CA ALA A 42 -11.21 -8.02 -2.52
C ALA A 42 -10.56 -6.64 -2.46
N THR A 43 -9.22 -6.55 -2.47
CA THR A 43 -8.52 -5.27 -2.35
C THR A 43 -8.81 -4.36 -3.55
N PRO A 44 -9.36 -3.15 -3.33
CA PRO A 44 -9.52 -2.18 -4.42
C PRO A 44 -8.17 -1.78 -4.99
N LEU A 45 -8.08 -1.76 -6.34
CA LEU A 45 -6.90 -1.31 -7.06
C LEU A 45 -7.27 0.03 -7.73
N LEU A 46 -6.85 1.12 -7.09
CA LEU A 46 -7.22 2.47 -7.50
C LEU A 46 -6.10 3.12 -8.31
N THR A 47 -6.48 3.96 -9.27
CA THR A 47 -5.52 4.70 -10.07
C THR A 47 -5.44 6.16 -9.62
N ASP A 48 -4.22 6.70 -9.59
CA ASP A 48 -3.93 8.11 -9.27
C ASP A 48 -3.17 8.73 -10.45
N THR A 49 -3.76 8.68 -11.64
CA THR A 49 -3.10 9.12 -12.88
C THR A 49 -2.71 10.59 -12.87
N ASP A 50 -3.46 11.45 -12.18
CA ASP A 50 -3.14 12.87 -12.03
C ASP A 50 -2.24 13.17 -10.84
N ARG A 51 -1.84 12.14 -10.06
CA ARG A 51 -0.95 12.21 -8.91
C ARG A 51 -1.48 13.02 -7.73
N SER A 52 -2.74 13.44 -7.74
CA SER A 52 -3.29 14.30 -6.70
C SER A 52 -3.30 13.65 -5.31
N VAL A 53 -3.65 12.37 -5.23
CA VAL A 53 -3.67 11.63 -3.96
C VAL A 53 -2.25 11.43 -3.43
N SER A 54 -1.32 11.00 -4.28
CA SER A 54 0.07 10.80 -3.90
C SER A 54 0.73 12.10 -3.44
N GLU A 55 0.45 13.21 -4.11
CA GLU A 55 0.92 14.53 -3.69
C GLU A 55 0.31 14.94 -2.35
N GLY A 56 -0.99 14.69 -2.17
CA GLY A 56 -1.70 15.01 -0.93
C GLY A 56 -1.13 14.30 0.29
N TYR A 57 -0.64 13.07 0.12
CA TYR A 57 0.03 12.32 1.18
C TYR A 57 1.54 12.54 1.23
N ASP A 58 2.08 13.36 0.32
CA ASP A 58 3.51 13.67 0.25
C ASP A 58 4.42 12.46 0.03
N VAL A 59 3.89 11.42 -0.61
CA VAL A 59 4.66 10.19 -0.86
C VAL A 59 5.60 10.33 -2.07
N LEU A 60 5.41 11.34 -2.91
CA LEU A 60 6.26 11.56 -4.07
C LEU A 60 7.69 11.98 -3.71
N GLN A 61 7.93 12.38 -2.47
CA GLN A 61 9.29 12.58 -1.98
C GLN A 61 10.14 11.30 -2.06
N TRP A 62 9.50 10.13 -2.07
CA TRP A 62 10.15 8.82 -2.22
C TRP A 62 9.90 8.20 -3.59
N ALA A 63 9.57 9.02 -4.59
CA ALA A 63 9.28 8.51 -5.93
C ALA A 63 10.52 7.85 -6.55
N VAL A 64 10.27 6.78 -7.32
CA VAL A 64 11.33 6.12 -8.09
C VAL A 64 11.64 6.92 -9.37
N ALA A 65 12.62 6.45 -10.18
CA ALA A 65 13.13 7.16 -11.35
C ALA A 65 12.04 7.55 -12.38
N THR A 66 10.93 6.83 -12.43
CA THR A 66 9.80 7.12 -13.32
C THR A 66 8.87 8.21 -12.79
N GLY A 67 9.10 8.71 -11.56
CA GLY A 67 8.21 9.65 -10.88
C GLY A 67 7.01 9.00 -10.21
N GLU A 68 6.92 7.67 -10.24
CA GLU A 68 5.86 6.92 -9.57
C GLU A 68 6.17 6.75 -8.08
N PRO A 69 5.13 6.59 -7.21
CA PRO A 69 5.38 6.32 -5.80
C PRO A 69 6.21 5.05 -5.66
N GLY A 70 7.09 5.04 -4.67
CA GLY A 70 7.84 3.86 -4.29
C GLY A 70 6.97 2.87 -3.52
N HIS A 71 7.58 2.06 -2.67
CA HIS A 71 6.85 1.08 -1.87
C HIS A 71 6.49 1.71 -0.51
N THR A 72 5.48 2.58 -0.50
CA THR A 72 5.07 3.36 0.67
C THR A 72 3.74 2.84 1.22
N PHE A 73 3.70 2.65 2.53
CA PHE A 73 2.49 2.27 3.26
C PHE A 73 2.00 3.43 4.11
N ILE A 74 0.68 3.62 4.15
CA ILE A 74 0.03 4.66 4.95
C ILE A 74 -1.12 4.03 5.70
N LEU A 75 -1.16 4.23 7.02
CA LEU A 75 -2.29 3.83 7.85
C LEU A 75 -3.11 5.06 8.19
N VAL A 76 -4.39 5.01 7.86
CA VAL A 76 -5.35 6.07 8.20
C VAL A 76 -6.26 5.56 9.31
N ASP A 77 -6.40 6.32 10.39
CA ASP A 77 -7.23 5.94 11.53
C ASP A 77 -8.72 6.19 11.27
N ALA A 78 -9.58 5.82 12.23
CA ALA A 78 -11.02 5.97 12.11
C ALA A 78 -11.48 7.45 12.04
N ARG A 79 -10.60 8.39 12.37
CA ARG A 79 -10.86 9.83 12.28
C ARG A 79 -10.41 10.43 10.97
N GLY A 80 -9.85 9.61 10.06
CA GLY A 80 -9.30 10.08 8.79
C GLY A 80 -7.92 10.70 8.90
N LYS A 81 -7.21 10.46 9.99
CA LYS A 81 -5.84 10.98 10.19
C LYS A 81 -4.80 9.91 9.93
N VAL A 82 -3.65 10.32 9.40
CA VAL A 82 -2.53 9.41 9.19
C VAL A 82 -1.95 9.01 10.55
N ALA A 83 -2.06 7.73 10.89
CA ALA A 83 -1.54 7.18 12.13
C ALA A 83 -0.12 6.65 11.96
N TRP A 84 0.26 6.23 10.75
CA TRP A 84 1.57 5.69 10.45
C TRP A 84 1.85 5.83 8.96
N ILE A 85 3.10 6.11 8.62
CA ILE A 85 3.56 6.18 7.22
C ILE A 85 5.00 5.69 7.17
N ARG A 86 5.31 4.85 6.18
CA ARG A 86 6.67 4.38 5.98
C ARG A 86 6.92 4.00 4.53
N ASP A 87 8.04 4.49 3.98
CA ASP A 87 8.55 4.06 2.69
C ASP A 87 9.61 2.98 2.88
N TYR A 88 9.41 1.83 2.22
CA TYR A 88 10.37 0.74 2.23
C TYR A 88 11.22 0.71 0.95
N GLY A 89 10.74 1.33 -0.12
CA GLY A 89 11.41 1.28 -1.41
C GLY A 89 12.71 2.08 -1.44
N VAL A 90 12.63 3.39 -1.22
CA VAL A 90 13.81 4.28 -1.28
C VAL A 90 14.61 4.19 0.02
N VAL A 91 13.94 4.30 1.17
CA VAL A 91 14.60 4.38 2.48
C VAL A 91 15.30 3.07 2.84
N GLU A 92 14.66 1.94 2.61
CA GLU A 92 15.18 0.62 3.00
C GLU A 92 15.55 -0.25 1.81
N SER A 93 15.48 0.29 0.58
CA SER A 93 15.82 -0.40 -0.66
C SER A 93 15.06 -1.71 -0.84
N SER A 94 13.83 -1.80 -0.33
CA SER A 94 13.01 -2.99 -0.40
C SER A 94 11.71 -2.73 -1.14
N MET A 95 11.50 -3.45 -2.25
CA MET A 95 10.25 -3.38 -3.02
C MET A 95 9.22 -4.43 -2.58
N TYR A 96 9.60 -5.30 -1.67
CA TYR A 96 8.70 -6.27 -1.05
C TYR A 96 8.93 -6.27 0.46
N VAL A 97 7.85 -6.23 1.22
CA VAL A 97 7.90 -6.24 2.68
C VAL A 97 7.15 -7.47 3.20
N ASP A 98 7.76 -8.19 4.13
CA ASP A 98 7.10 -9.35 4.74
C ASP A 98 5.76 -8.92 5.36
N PRO A 99 4.65 -9.61 5.05
CA PRO A 99 3.34 -9.28 5.62
C PRO A 99 3.31 -9.22 7.16
N THR A 100 4.14 -10.01 7.84
CA THR A 100 4.25 -9.97 9.30
C THR A 100 4.80 -8.63 9.78
N GLU A 101 5.78 -8.06 9.06
CA GLU A 101 6.31 -6.73 9.40
C GLU A 101 5.20 -5.66 9.27
N ILE A 102 4.44 -5.69 8.19
CA ILE A 102 3.33 -4.75 8.00
C ILE A 102 2.29 -4.92 9.11
N ALA A 103 1.90 -6.15 9.41
CA ALA A 103 0.94 -6.42 10.48
C ALA A 103 1.43 -5.89 11.83
N ASN A 104 2.70 -6.09 12.16
CA ASN A 104 3.28 -5.61 13.41
C ASN A 104 3.27 -4.08 13.49
N GLN A 105 3.67 -3.39 12.42
CA GLN A 105 3.68 -1.93 12.37
C GLN A 105 2.28 -1.34 12.51
N VAL A 106 1.31 -1.93 11.82
CA VAL A 106 -0.09 -1.50 11.91
C VAL A 106 -0.63 -1.71 13.32
N GLN A 107 -0.38 -2.88 13.90
CA GLN A 107 -0.84 -3.20 15.25
C GLN A 107 -0.26 -2.23 16.29
N GLU A 108 1.05 -1.98 16.25
CA GLU A 108 1.70 -1.03 17.15
C GLU A 108 1.10 0.38 17.02
N SER A 109 0.83 0.81 15.80
CA SER A 109 0.25 2.13 15.53
C SER A 109 -1.18 2.25 16.05
N LEU A 110 -1.97 1.17 15.99
CA LEU A 110 -3.34 1.14 16.51
C LEU A 110 -3.39 1.12 18.04
N GLU A 111 -2.35 0.60 18.69
CA GLU A 111 -2.25 0.53 20.15
C GLU A 111 -1.73 1.83 20.78
N SER A 112 -1.23 2.73 19.98
CA SER A 112 -0.62 3.99 20.44
C SER A 112 -1.65 5.05 20.87
#